data_1b8d7d63816822dc18c28a81e7ab0eb8
#
_entry.id   1b8d7d63816822dc18c28a81e7ab0eb8
#
_cell.length_a   1.000
_cell.length_b   1.000
_cell.length_c   1.000
_cell.angle_alpha   90.00
_cell.angle_beta   90.00
_cell.angle_gamma   90.00
#
_symmetry.space_group_name_H-M   'P 1'
#
loop_
_entity.id
_entity.type
_entity.pdbx_description
1 polymer ?
#
loop_
_entity_poly.entity_id
_entity_poly.type
_entity_poly.pdbx_seq_one_letter_code
_entity_poly.pdbx_strand_id
1 'polypeptide(L)'
;MAKSASNQSNKNQVKRINVDDIKVNLLRPSLTSYFAVEIPLPNSVDSAELNGQLKQILGPDQRKLNLLCTDTSLPGSQLTTMDINNDRTGVTEKHAYRRMFDDRIDFTFYVDASNYLPIRFFETWMKGIMNEDEKSININYNYRAKYPNEYMADQGLKILKFERDYKSVLTYEFYRAFPLSVASMPVSYSGNDLLKCTVSMSYIRYIQSGPTALDDAFDGSGLFGGPDSILNSATSFIKTGANDLLRSAFNIA
;
A
#
# COMPACT_ATOMS: atom_id res chain seq x y z
N MET A 1 -27.21 -67.98 -11.19
CA MET A 1 -26.14 -66.98 -11.24
C MET A 1 -26.72 -65.66 -11.70
N ALA A 2 -27.02 -64.77 -10.77
CA ALA A 2 -27.59 -63.47 -11.04
C ALA A 2 -26.45 -62.47 -11.18
N LYS A 3 -26.31 -61.82 -12.37
CA LYS A 3 -25.36 -60.74 -12.61
C LYS A 3 -25.86 -59.45 -11.95
N SER A 4 -25.10 -59.00 -10.99
CA SER A 4 -25.24 -57.67 -10.38
C SER A 4 -25.12 -56.58 -11.46
N ALA A 5 -26.19 -55.81 -11.64
CA ALA A 5 -26.19 -54.61 -12.48
C ALA A 5 -25.43 -53.51 -11.73
N SER A 6 -24.23 -53.12 -12.23
CA SER A 6 -23.47 -51.99 -11.75
C SER A 6 -24.24 -50.71 -11.99
N ASN A 7 -24.55 -50.03 -10.93
CA ASN A 7 -25.16 -48.71 -10.90
C ASN A 7 -24.14 -47.71 -11.49
N GLN A 8 -24.22 -47.40 -12.77
CA GLN A 8 -23.51 -46.28 -13.37
C GLN A 8 -24.15 -44.97 -12.86
N SER A 9 -23.55 -44.40 -11.86
CA SER A 9 -23.90 -43.08 -11.36
C SER A 9 -23.77 -42.06 -12.49
N ASN A 10 -24.89 -41.44 -12.76
CA ASN A 10 -25.08 -40.43 -13.79
C ASN A 10 -24.16 -39.22 -13.51
N LYS A 11 -22.97 -39.16 -14.16
CA LYS A 11 -21.96 -38.10 -14.01
C LYS A 11 -22.38 -36.72 -14.56
N ASN A 12 -23.58 -36.60 -15.08
CA ASN A 12 -24.11 -35.39 -15.70
C ASN A 12 -25.20 -34.68 -14.88
N GLN A 13 -25.33 -34.97 -13.60
CA GLN A 13 -26.18 -34.11 -12.78
C GLN A 13 -25.47 -32.78 -12.52
N VAL A 14 -25.97 -31.73 -13.13
CA VAL A 14 -25.60 -30.34 -12.80
C VAL A 14 -25.84 -30.17 -11.30
N LYS A 15 -24.75 -29.94 -10.55
CA LYS A 15 -24.82 -29.71 -9.10
C LYS A 15 -25.72 -28.49 -8.87
N ARG A 16 -26.89 -28.71 -8.30
CA ARG A 16 -27.79 -27.63 -7.92
C ARG A 16 -27.08 -26.81 -6.85
N ILE A 17 -26.79 -25.56 -7.15
CA ILE A 17 -26.27 -24.64 -6.17
C ILE A 17 -27.43 -24.24 -5.26
N ASN A 18 -27.30 -24.47 -3.97
CA ASN A 18 -28.31 -24.07 -3.01
C ASN A 18 -28.33 -22.54 -2.93
N VAL A 19 -29.53 -21.97 -2.98
CA VAL A 19 -29.72 -20.51 -2.86
C VAL A 19 -29.13 -19.98 -1.55
N ASP A 20 -29.09 -20.81 -0.50
CA ASP A 20 -28.52 -20.44 0.80
C ASP A 20 -27.00 -20.27 0.75
N ASP A 21 -26.27 -21.07 -0.04
CA ASP A 21 -24.82 -20.90 -0.26
C ASP A 21 -24.51 -19.60 -1.01
N ILE A 22 -25.39 -19.21 -1.93
CA ILE A 22 -25.27 -17.94 -2.67
C ILE A 22 -25.57 -16.76 -1.73
N LYS A 23 -26.59 -16.86 -0.88
CA LYS A 23 -26.95 -15.79 0.05
C LYS A 23 -25.83 -15.46 1.02
N VAL A 24 -25.13 -16.43 1.54
CA VAL A 24 -24.01 -16.21 2.48
C VAL A 24 -22.91 -15.35 1.83
N ASN A 25 -22.60 -15.62 0.56
CA ASN A 25 -21.59 -14.86 -0.18
C ASN A 25 -22.07 -13.47 -0.62
N LEU A 26 -23.35 -13.34 -1.00
CA LEU A 26 -23.96 -12.07 -1.38
C LEU A 26 -24.22 -11.12 -0.21
N LEU A 27 -24.41 -11.65 1.00
CA LEU A 27 -24.65 -10.85 2.21
C LEU A 27 -23.38 -10.25 2.83
N ARG A 28 -22.20 -10.55 2.27
CA ARG A 28 -20.92 -10.00 2.70
C ARG A 28 -20.19 -9.26 1.57
N PRO A 29 -20.76 -8.19 1.01
CA PRO A 29 -20.05 -7.38 0.04
C PRO A 29 -18.86 -6.68 0.72
N SER A 30 -17.77 -6.55 -0.02
CA SER A 30 -16.60 -5.78 0.42
C SER A 30 -16.95 -4.29 0.54
N LEU A 31 -16.54 -3.66 1.63
CA LEU A 31 -16.75 -2.24 1.88
C LEU A 31 -15.53 -1.44 1.40
N THR A 32 -15.73 -0.24 0.90
CA THR A 32 -14.65 0.64 0.45
C THR A 32 -13.82 1.22 1.61
N SER A 33 -14.36 1.24 2.81
CA SER A 33 -13.85 2.00 3.96
C SER A 33 -12.71 1.33 4.74
N TYR A 34 -12.39 0.09 4.53
CA TYR A 34 -11.35 -0.57 5.31
C TYR A 34 -10.10 -0.78 4.46
N PHE A 35 -9.18 0.15 4.56
CA PHE A 35 -7.88 0.07 3.88
C PHE A 35 -6.77 0.68 4.74
N ALA A 36 -5.54 0.30 4.47
CA ALA A 36 -4.34 0.91 5.01
C ALA A 36 -3.34 1.11 3.87
N VAL A 37 -2.50 2.12 4.01
CA VAL A 37 -1.45 2.44 3.03
C VAL A 37 -0.11 2.45 3.75
N GLU A 38 0.90 1.87 3.13
CA GLU A 38 2.28 1.97 3.56
C GLU A 38 3.06 2.76 2.52
N ILE A 39 3.59 3.91 2.93
CA ILE A 39 4.44 4.75 2.07
C ILE A 39 5.89 4.40 2.35
N PRO A 40 6.66 3.97 1.33
CA PRO A 40 8.05 3.60 1.50
C PRO A 40 8.95 4.83 1.59
N LEU A 41 10.15 4.57 2.07
CA LEU A 41 11.29 5.46 1.91
C LEU A 41 12.21 4.92 0.80
N PRO A 42 12.96 5.77 0.08
CA PRO A 42 14.01 5.30 -0.81
C PRO A 42 15.05 4.50 -0.02
N ASN A 43 15.22 3.22 -0.34
CA ASN A 43 16.05 2.30 0.45
C ASN A 43 17.41 1.95 -0.19
N SER A 44 17.73 2.55 -1.32
CA SER A 44 19.01 2.33 -1.99
C SER A 44 20.16 2.94 -1.17
N VAL A 45 21.35 2.36 -1.30
CA VAL A 45 22.58 2.89 -0.71
C VAL A 45 22.86 4.30 -1.25
N ASP A 46 22.55 4.51 -2.53
CA ASP A 46 22.75 5.79 -3.23
C ASP A 46 21.73 6.86 -2.77
N SER A 47 20.63 6.46 -2.15
CA SER A 47 19.59 7.36 -1.62
C SER A 47 19.76 7.72 -0.14
N ALA A 48 20.89 7.40 0.49
CA ALA A 48 21.08 7.53 1.94
C ALA A 48 20.87 8.96 2.44
N GLU A 49 21.31 9.99 1.67
CA GLU A 49 21.13 11.39 2.03
C GLU A 49 19.65 11.80 1.99
N LEU A 50 18.95 11.51 0.90
CA LEU A 50 17.53 11.77 0.75
C LEU A 50 16.71 11.03 1.83
N ASN A 51 17.03 9.79 2.07
CA ASN A 51 16.40 8.99 3.12
C ASN A 51 16.61 9.60 4.52
N GLY A 52 17.82 10.13 4.79
CA GLY A 52 18.13 10.85 6.02
C GLY A 52 17.25 12.10 6.22
N GLN A 53 17.09 12.91 5.18
CA GLN A 53 16.23 14.10 5.19
C GLN A 53 14.75 13.72 5.40
N LEU A 54 14.26 12.72 4.70
CA LEU A 54 12.88 12.24 4.85
C LEU A 54 12.60 11.67 6.24
N LYS A 55 13.52 10.90 6.81
CA LYS A 55 13.43 10.40 8.19
C LYS A 55 13.41 11.52 9.21
N GLN A 56 14.17 12.57 8.99
CA GLN A 56 14.15 13.75 9.88
C GLN A 56 12.78 14.44 9.88
N ILE A 57 12.11 14.51 8.76
CA ILE A 57 10.76 15.09 8.64
C ILE A 57 9.72 14.19 9.32
N LEU A 58 9.79 12.88 9.10
CA LEU A 58 8.88 11.91 9.72
C LEU A 58 9.04 11.86 11.24
N GLY A 59 10.25 12.14 11.74
CA GLY A 59 10.57 12.01 13.15
C GLY A 59 10.61 10.54 13.63
N PRO A 60 10.36 10.28 14.92
CA PRO A 60 10.45 8.95 15.49
C PRO A 60 9.32 8.02 15.03
N ASP A 61 8.21 8.55 14.55
CA ASP A 61 7.02 7.79 14.19
C ASP A 61 6.73 7.86 12.70
N GLN A 62 7.32 6.94 11.95
CA GLN A 62 7.12 6.84 10.50
C GLN A 62 5.68 6.48 10.11
N ARG A 63 4.89 5.95 11.06
CA ARG A 63 3.51 5.52 10.81
C ARG A 63 2.52 6.69 10.70
N LYS A 64 2.90 7.88 11.18
CA LYS A 64 2.02 9.06 11.12
C LYS A 64 1.56 9.39 9.71
N LEU A 65 2.47 9.35 8.74
CA LEU A 65 2.14 9.64 7.35
C LEU A 65 1.09 8.65 6.81
N ASN A 66 1.28 7.36 7.09
CA ASN A 66 0.37 6.31 6.64
C ASN A 66 -1.05 6.47 7.21
N LEU A 67 -1.15 6.88 8.48
CA LEU A 67 -2.43 7.11 9.17
C LEU A 67 -3.18 8.35 8.66
N LEU A 68 -2.49 9.30 8.06
CA LEU A 68 -3.10 10.51 7.50
C LEU A 68 -3.75 10.27 6.14
N CYS A 69 -3.55 9.11 5.49
CA CYS A 69 -4.16 8.80 4.22
C CYS A 69 -5.66 8.59 4.36
N THR A 70 -6.44 9.36 3.59
CA THR A 70 -7.91 9.33 3.63
C THR A 70 -8.51 8.64 2.44
N ASP A 71 -7.93 8.80 1.28
CA ASP A 71 -8.47 8.27 0.04
C ASP A 71 -7.33 7.74 -0.84
N THR A 72 -7.60 6.63 -1.50
CA THR A 72 -6.75 6.06 -2.55
C THR A 72 -7.59 5.22 -3.48
N SER A 73 -7.07 4.91 -4.66
CA SER A 73 -7.70 4.00 -5.62
C SER A 73 -6.95 2.67 -5.69
N LEU A 74 -7.65 1.59 -5.92
CA LEU A 74 -7.00 0.33 -6.25
C LEU A 74 -6.55 0.38 -7.72
N PRO A 75 -5.33 -0.10 -8.04
CA PRO A 75 -4.78 0.03 -9.37
C PRO A 75 -5.49 -0.88 -10.38
N GLY A 76 -5.64 -0.38 -11.59
CA GLY A 76 -6.15 -1.12 -12.74
C GLY A 76 -5.04 -1.74 -13.58
N SER A 77 -5.41 -2.71 -14.41
CA SER A 77 -4.54 -3.23 -15.45
C SER A 77 -5.35 -3.72 -16.63
N GLN A 78 -4.75 -3.66 -17.81
CA GLN A 78 -5.37 -4.14 -19.04
C GLN A 78 -4.40 -4.97 -19.87
N LEU A 79 -4.95 -5.85 -20.69
CA LEU A 79 -4.17 -6.59 -21.67
C LEU A 79 -4.31 -5.91 -23.03
N THR A 80 -3.19 -5.58 -23.63
CA THR A 80 -3.15 -5.14 -25.02
C THR A 80 -3.15 -6.37 -25.91
N THR A 81 -4.05 -6.37 -26.90
CA THR A 81 -4.23 -7.47 -27.83
C THR A 81 -3.78 -7.07 -29.24
N MET A 82 -3.30 -8.02 -29.98
CA MET A 82 -3.08 -7.91 -31.43
C MET A 82 -4.06 -8.82 -32.15
N ASP A 83 -4.57 -8.33 -33.27
CA ASP A 83 -5.46 -9.10 -34.13
C ASP A 83 -4.63 -9.85 -35.20
N ILE A 84 -4.79 -11.15 -35.21
CA ILE A 84 -4.20 -12.00 -36.25
C ILE A 84 -5.31 -12.32 -37.24
N ASN A 85 -5.21 -11.71 -38.41
CA ASN A 85 -6.10 -12.00 -39.49
C ASN A 85 -5.57 -13.23 -40.25
N ASN A 86 -6.28 -14.32 -40.14
CA ASN A 86 -5.95 -15.53 -40.88
C ASN A 86 -6.75 -15.55 -42.17
N ASP A 87 -6.18 -14.98 -43.24
CA ASP A 87 -6.84 -14.81 -44.54
C ASP A 87 -7.31 -16.14 -45.14
N ARG A 88 -6.71 -17.25 -44.69
CA ARG A 88 -7.04 -18.58 -45.22
C ARG A 88 -8.28 -19.19 -44.55
N THR A 89 -8.57 -18.83 -43.30
CA THR A 89 -9.72 -19.38 -42.55
C THR A 89 -10.86 -18.38 -42.37
N GLY A 90 -10.62 -17.10 -42.68
CA GLY A 90 -11.60 -16.02 -42.52
C GLY A 90 -11.94 -15.69 -41.07
N VAL A 91 -11.24 -16.25 -40.08
CA VAL A 91 -11.45 -16.01 -38.67
C VAL A 91 -10.34 -15.09 -38.13
N THR A 92 -10.72 -13.99 -37.53
CA THR A 92 -9.80 -13.10 -36.83
C THR A 92 -9.64 -13.56 -35.36
N GLU A 93 -8.41 -13.82 -35.00
CA GLU A 93 -8.07 -14.21 -33.61
C GLU A 93 -7.42 -13.04 -32.87
N LYS A 94 -7.78 -12.89 -31.59
CA LYS A 94 -7.17 -11.88 -30.69
C LYS A 94 -6.20 -12.54 -29.74
N HIS A 95 -4.93 -12.18 -29.85
CA HIS A 95 -3.88 -12.67 -28.97
C HIS A 95 -3.38 -11.55 -28.05
N ALA A 96 -3.34 -11.82 -26.73
CA ALA A 96 -2.76 -10.90 -25.78
C ALA A 96 -1.23 -10.96 -25.85
N TYR A 97 -0.56 -9.81 -25.96
CA TYR A 97 0.89 -9.75 -26.04
C TYR A 97 1.53 -8.90 -24.94
N ARG A 98 0.78 -7.98 -24.30
CA ARG A 98 1.31 -7.10 -23.27
C ARG A 98 0.27 -6.81 -22.19
N ARG A 99 0.71 -6.85 -20.93
CA ARG A 99 -0.06 -6.30 -19.81
C ARG A 99 0.38 -4.86 -19.57
N MET A 100 -0.57 -3.94 -19.57
CA MET A 100 -0.36 -2.55 -19.23
C MET A 100 -0.91 -2.31 -17.84
N PHE A 101 -0.15 -1.58 -17.04
CA PHE A 101 -0.57 -1.09 -15.72
C PHE A 101 -0.92 0.39 -15.85
N ASP A 102 -1.73 0.90 -14.96
CA ASP A 102 -1.89 2.34 -14.83
C ASP A 102 -0.51 2.94 -14.49
N ASP A 103 -0.22 4.11 -15.02
CA ASP A 103 1.09 4.77 -14.89
C ASP A 103 1.26 5.48 -13.55
N ARG A 104 0.15 5.72 -12.83
CA ARG A 104 0.13 6.45 -11.56
C ARG A 104 -1.01 5.99 -10.67
N ILE A 105 -0.85 6.32 -9.38
CA ILE A 105 -1.86 6.13 -8.34
C ILE A 105 -1.91 7.38 -7.47
N ASP A 106 -3.11 7.79 -7.09
CA ASP A 106 -3.35 8.98 -6.32
C ASP A 106 -3.65 8.62 -4.85
N PHE A 107 -3.02 9.37 -3.95
CA PHE A 107 -3.23 9.31 -2.51
C PHE A 107 -3.64 10.66 -1.99
N THR A 108 -4.67 10.72 -1.18
CA THR A 108 -5.11 11.94 -0.52
C THR A 108 -4.84 11.84 0.98
N PHE A 109 -4.18 12.83 1.54
CA PHE A 109 -3.80 12.89 2.95
C PHE A 109 -4.46 14.08 3.64
N TYR A 110 -4.85 13.91 4.89
CA TYR A 110 -5.10 15.05 5.76
C TYR A 110 -3.77 15.73 6.13
N VAL A 111 -3.79 17.04 6.17
CA VAL A 111 -2.61 17.83 6.55
C VAL A 111 -2.68 18.16 8.02
N ASP A 112 -1.67 17.72 8.77
CA ASP A 112 -1.52 18.05 10.19
C ASP A 112 -1.12 19.53 10.38
N ALA A 113 -1.82 20.24 11.24
CA ALA A 113 -1.57 21.67 11.52
C ALA A 113 -0.25 21.93 12.25
N SER A 114 0.30 20.94 12.95
CA SER A 114 1.53 21.11 13.73
C SER A 114 2.78 21.07 12.86
N ASN A 115 2.85 20.19 11.87
CA ASN A 115 4.07 19.92 11.12
C ASN A 115 3.90 19.96 9.60
N TYR A 116 2.66 20.02 9.09
CA TYR A 116 2.36 19.93 7.65
C TYR A 116 3.02 18.73 6.98
N LEU A 117 3.03 17.59 7.69
CA LEU A 117 3.84 16.42 7.41
C LEU A 117 3.76 15.92 5.96
N PRO A 118 2.57 15.67 5.36
CA PRO A 118 2.48 15.14 4.00
C PRO A 118 3.10 16.08 2.97
N ILE A 119 2.84 17.38 3.08
CA ILE A 119 3.35 18.40 2.14
C ILE A 119 4.88 18.43 2.20
N ARG A 120 5.44 18.58 3.40
CA ARG A 120 6.89 18.64 3.58
C ARG A 120 7.61 17.38 3.13
N PHE A 121 6.99 16.21 3.39
CA PHE A 121 7.57 14.93 3.02
C PHE A 121 7.68 14.77 1.50
N PHE A 122 6.58 14.94 0.77
CA PHE A 122 6.57 14.74 -0.68
C PHE A 122 7.33 15.85 -1.42
N GLU A 123 7.25 17.09 -0.96
CA GLU A 123 8.04 18.18 -1.52
C GLU A 123 9.56 17.97 -1.34
N THR A 124 9.98 17.50 -0.17
CA THR A 124 11.40 17.18 0.06
C THR A 124 11.85 16.00 -0.80
N TRP A 125 10.99 15.00 -0.99
CA TRP A 125 11.32 13.90 -1.88
C TRP A 125 11.49 14.37 -3.33
N MET A 126 10.56 15.18 -3.85
CA MET A 126 10.65 15.73 -5.22
C MET A 126 11.87 16.66 -5.39
N LYS A 127 12.15 17.53 -4.42
CA LYS A 127 13.38 18.36 -4.41
C LYS A 127 14.64 17.50 -4.45
N GLY A 128 14.65 16.40 -3.68
CA GLY A 128 15.77 15.47 -3.68
C GLY A 128 15.99 14.75 -5.01
N ILE A 129 14.95 14.55 -5.81
CA ILE A 129 15.05 13.97 -7.16
C ILE A 129 15.78 14.93 -8.11
N MET A 130 15.46 16.22 -8.03
CA MET A 130 16.02 17.26 -8.91
C MET A 130 17.30 17.90 -8.36
N ASN A 131 17.76 17.47 -7.19
CA ASN A 131 18.89 18.05 -6.49
C ASN A 131 18.76 19.57 -6.26
N GLU A 132 17.56 20.01 -5.91
CA GLU A 132 17.28 21.40 -5.58
C GLU A 132 17.81 21.72 -4.18
N ASP A 133 18.88 22.51 -4.08
CA ASP A 133 19.37 23.01 -2.81
C ASP A 133 18.72 24.35 -2.49
N GLU A 134 18.04 24.45 -1.35
CA GLU A 134 17.36 25.69 -0.89
C GLU A 134 18.32 26.89 -0.73
N LYS A 135 19.62 26.63 -0.58
CA LYS A 135 20.63 27.64 -0.29
C LYS A 135 21.34 28.16 -1.51
N SER A 136 21.23 27.49 -2.65
CA SER A 136 21.97 27.93 -3.83
C SER A 136 21.11 28.78 -4.77
N ILE A 137 20.94 30.04 -4.42
CA ILE A 137 20.71 31.11 -5.40
C ILE A 137 21.95 31.21 -6.35
N ASN A 138 22.84 30.26 -6.29
CA ASN A 138 24.13 30.30 -6.97
C ASN A 138 23.99 29.87 -8.44
N ILE A 139 24.79 30.54 -9.27
CA ILE A 139 24.99 30.35 -10.69
C ILE A 139 25.26 28.88 -11.12
N ASN A 140 25.55 27.99 -10.18
CA ASN A 140 25.81 26.58 -10.37
C ASN A 140 24.61 25.66 -10.09
N TYR A 141 23.41 26.18 -10.21
CA TYR A 141 22.18 25.37 -10.09
C TYR A 141 22.14 24.36 -11.22
N ASN A 142 22.57 23.16 -10.91
CA ASN A 142 22.54 22.05 -11.85
C ASN A 142 21.19 21.36 -11.80
N TYR A 143 20.29 21.71 -12.69
CA TYR A 143 19.07 20.99 -12.98
C TYR A 143 19.40 19.60 -13.53
N ARG A 144 19.79 18.71 -12.67
CA ARG A 144 20.06 17.34 -13.04
C ARG A 144 19.21 16.40 -12.18
N ALA A 145 18.30 15.69 -12.81
CA ALA A 145 17.60 14.60 -12.15
C ALA A 145 18.60 13.54 -11.71
N LYS A 146 18.45 13.04 -10.49
CA LYS A 146 19.21 11.91 -9.98
C LYS A 146 18.89 10.63 -10.77
N TYR A 147 19.76 9.63 -10.71
CA TYR A 147 19.47 8.34 -11.32
C TYR A 147 18.32 7.63 -10.59
N PRO A 148 17.54 6.79 -11.30
CA PRO A 148 16.39 6.09 -10.70
C PRO A 148 16.69 5.34 -9.40
N ASN A 149 17.86 4.75 -9.29
CA ASN A 149 18.28 4.04 -8.07
C ASN A 149 18.50 4.96 -6.86
N GLU A 150 18.70 6.26 -7.07
CA GLU A 150 18.95 7.23 -6.01
C GLU A 150 17.66 7.75 -5.37
N TYR A 151 16.52 7.69 -6.06
CA TYR A 151 15.27 8.28 -5.57
C TYR A 151 14.05 7.35 -5.57
N MET A 152 14.07 6.28 -6.37
CA MET A 152 12.94 5.35 -6.38
C MET A 152 12.96 4.45 -5.15
N ALA A 153 11.80 4.20 -4.59
CA ALA A 153 11.60 3.16 -3.62
C ALA A 153 11.40 1.83 -4.35
N ASP A 154 12.35 0.91 -4.24
CA ASP A 154 12.29 -0.36 -4.95
C ASP A 154 11.08 -1.21 -4.55
N GLN A 155 10.74 -1.19 -3.26
CA GLN A 155 9.61 -1.92 -2.67
C GLN A 155 9.01 -1.10 -1.51
N GLY A 156 7.86 -1.52 -1.04
CA GLY A 156 7.29 -0.99 0.21
C GLY A 156 6.13 -0.03 0.05
N LEU A 157 5.80 0.43 -1.17
CA LEU A 157 4.51 1.06 -1.39
C LEU A 157 3.46 -0.04 -1.44
N LYS A 158 2.60 -0.08 -0.42
CA LYS A 158 1.56 -1.11 -0.31
C LYS A 158 0.21 -0.48 -0.04
N ILE A 159 -0.82 -1.07 -0.64
CA ILE A 159 -2.21 -0.84 -0.26
C ILE A 159 -2.76 -2.15 0.25
N LEU A 160 -3.24 -2.11 1.48
CA LEU A 160 -3.83 -3.24 2.17
C LEU A 160 -5.34 -2.99 2.26
N LYS A 161 -6.12 -3.84 1.62
CA LYS A 161 -7.57 -3.80 1.69
C LYS A 161 -8.03 -4.96 2.56
N PHE A 162 -8.73 -4.65 3.63
CA PHE A 162 -9.26 -5.63 4.59
C PHE A 162 -10.74 -5.39 4.85
N GLU A 163 -11.36 -6.32 5.53
CA GLU A 163 -12.77 -6.24 5.89
C GLU A 163 -12.93 -6.09 7.42
N ARG A 164 -14.15 -5.81 7.85
CA ARG A 164 -14.50 -5.57 9.26
C ARG A 164 -14.11 -6.71 10.19
N ASP A 165 -14.00 -7.93 9.69
CA ASP A 165 -13.63 -9.10 10.49
C ASP A 165 -12.12 -9.26 10.68
N TYR A 166 -11.31 -8.44 10.02
CA TYR A 166 -9.83 -8.43 10.10
C TYR A 166 -9.18 -9.80 9.90
N LYS A 167 -9.85 -10.73 9.19
CA LYS A 167 -9.33 -12.10 9.00
C LYS A 167 -8.45 -12.25 7.79
N SER A 168 -8.75 -11.52 6.73
CA SER A 168 -8.05 -11.63 5.47
C SER A 168 -7.77 -10.25 4.87
N VAL A 169 -6.63 -10.11 4.24
CA VAL A 169 -6.15 -8.88 3.62
C VAL A 169 -5.79 -9.14 2.17
N LEU A 170 -6.26 -8.26 1.31
CA LEU A 170 -5.83 -8.17 -0.08
C LEU A 170 -4.73 -7.13 -0.17
N THR A 171 -3.53 -7.53 -0.55
CA THR A 171 -2.36 -6.65 -0.62
C THR A 171 -1.99 -6.35 -2.07
N TYR A 172 -1.84 -5.07 -2.37
CA TYR A 172 -1.24 -4.57 -3.60
C TYR A 172 0.13 -4.01 -3.26
N GLU A 173 1.17 -4.59 -3.79
CA GLU A 173 2.55 -4.13 -3.61
C GLU A 173 3.07 -3.54 -4.92
N PHE A 174 3.55 -2.29 -4.84
CA PHE A 174 4.03 -1.53 -5.98
C PHE A 174 5.56 -1.50 -6.00
N TYR A 175 6.11 -1.59 -7.20
CA TYR A 175 7.55 -1.65 -7.42
C TYR A 175 8.04 -0.38 -8.08
N ARG A 176 9.18 0.14 -7.56
CA ARG A 176 9.88 1.32 -8.04
C ARG A 176 8.99 2.56 -8.06
N ALA A 177 8.36 2.82 -6.93
CA ALA A 177 7.47 3.94 -6.74
C ALA A 177 8.24 5.23 -6.38
N PHE A 178 7.74 6.37 -6.88
CA PHE A 178 8.23 7.70 -6.54
C PHE A 178 7.12 8.73 -6.72
N PRO A 179 7.15 9.86 -6.01
CA PRO A 179 6.16 10.93 -6.18
C PRO A 179 6.34 11.62 -7.53
N LEU A 180 5.26 11.73 -8.28
CA LEU A 180 5.21 12.39 -9.59
C LEU A 180 4.76 13.84 -9.47
N SER A 181 3.73 14.09 -8.68
CA SER A 181 3.17 15.43 -8.48
C SER A 181 2.44 15.55 -7.16
N VAL A 182 2.45 16.75 -6.62
CA VAL A 182 1.58 17.18 -5.51
C VAL A 182 0.57 18.16 -6.09
N ALA A 183 -0.72 17.89 -5.93
CA ALA A 183 -1.77 18.75 -6.45
C ALA A 183 -1.82 20.08 -5.69
N SER A 184 -2.17 21.16 -6.38
CA SER A 184 -2.39 22.47 -5.76
C SER A 184 -3.55 22.38 -4.75
N MET A 185 -3.36 22.99 -3.58
CA MET A 185 -4.33 22.98 -2.50
C MET A 185 -4.96 24.38 -2.37
N PRO A 186 -6.28 24.52 -2.56
CA PRO A 186 -6.94 25.80 -2.37
C PRO A 186 -6.98 26.15 -0.88
N VAL A 187 -6.70 27.41 -0.57
CA VAL A 187 -6.83 27.98 0.77
C VAL A 187 -7.79 29.17 0.71
N SER A 188 -8.72 29.28 1.65
CA SER A 188 -9.73 30.34 1.69
C SER A 188 -10.09 30.67 3.12
N TYR A 189 -10.34 31.95 3.40
CA TYR A 189 -10.84 32.41 4.70
C TYR A 189 -12.34 32.11 4.91
N SER A 190 -13.07 31.79 3.84
CA SER A 190 -14.52 31.57 3.89
C SER A 190 -14.94 30.13 4.15
N GLY A 191 -14.01 29.18 4.12
CA GLY A 191 -14.29 27.74 4.29
C GLY A 191 -13.75 27.22 5.62
N ASN A 192 -14.45 26.23 6.20
CA ASN A 192 -14.01 25.49 7.39
C ASN A 192 -13.60 24.06 7.04
N ASP A 193 -13.28 23.78 5.77
CA ASP A 193 -12.92 22.45 5.31
C ASP A 193 -11.51 22.10 5.76
N LEU A 194 -11.30 20.79 6.00
CA LEU A 194 -9.97 20.28 6.32
C LEU A 194 -9.06 20.34 5.10
N LEU A 195 -7.83 20.83 5.30
CA LEU A 195 -6.83 20.85 4.24
C LEU A 195 -6.44 19.43 3.87
N LYS A 196 -6.54 19.11 2.59
CA LYS A 196 -6.15 17.81 2.02
C LYS A 196 -5.03 18.02 1.00
N CYS A 197 -4.06 17.13 1.05
CA CYS A 197 -2.95 17.05 0.11
C CYS A 197 -3.14 15.81 -0.76
N THR A 198 -3.30 15.99 -2.07
CA THR A 198 -3.37 14.88 -3.03
C THR A 198 -2.03 14.74 -3.74
N VAL A 199 -1.49 13.55 -3.72
CA VAL A 199 -0.20 13.18 -4.28
C VAL A 199 -0.37 12.06 -5.27
N SER A 200 0.14 12.25 -6.49
CA SER A 200 0.22 11.21 -7.50
C SER A 200 1.58 10.55 -7.44
N MET A 201 1.60 9.23 -7.30
CA MET A 201 2.82 8.42 -7.33
C MET A 201 2.88 7.60 -8.61
N SER A 202 4.03 7.60 -9.26
CA SER A 202 4.31 6.73 -10.40
C SER A 202 4.93 5.43 -9.92
N TYR A 203 4.68 4.34 -10.64
CA TYR A 203 5.23 3.02 -10.38
C TYR A 203 5.41 2.24 -11.70
N ILE A 204 6.22 1.20 -11.70
CA ILE A 204 6.45 0.40 -12.92
C ILE A 204 5.41 -0.72 -13.03
N ARG A 205 5.15 -1.42 -11.93
CA ARG A 205 4.22 -2.53 -11.88
C ARG A 205 3.74 -2.73 -10.45
N TYR A 206 2.65 -3.47 -10.32
CA TYR A 206 2.24 -3.96 -9.01
C TYR A 206 2.05 -5.47 -9.03
N ILE A 207 2.17 -6.08 -7.86
CA ILE A 207 1.81 -7.47 -7.60
C ILE A 207 0.65 -7.46 -6.61
N GLN A 208 -0.38 -8.22 -6.94
CA GLN A 208 -1.51 -8.48 -6.05
C GLN A 208 -1.27 -9.82 -5.37
N SER A 209 -1.22 -9.82 -4.07
CA SER A 209 -1.27 -11.04 -3.27
C SER A 209 -2.72 -11.37 -2.93
N GLY A 210 -3.08 -12.65 -3.02
CA GLY A 210 -4.42 -13.13 -2.68
C GLY A 210 -4.77 -12.88 -1.22
N PRO A 211 -5.99 -13.19 -0.78
CA PRO A 211 -6.37 -13.01 0.61
C PRO A 211 -5.49 -13.90 1.51
N THR A 212 -4.52 -13.28 2.14
CA THR A 212 -3.66 -13.88 3.15
C THR A 212 -4.24 -13.61 4.53
N ALA A 213 -3.88 -14.43 5.52
CA ALA A 213 -4.21 -14.11 6.90
C ALA A 213 -3.62 -12.74 7.26
N LEU A 214 -4.33 -12.00 8.10
CA LEU A 214 -3.88 -10.64 8.49
C LEU A 214 -2.48 -10.69 9.12
N ASP A 215 -2.20 -11.73 9.90
CA ASP A 215 -0.93 -11.93 10.58
C ASP A 215 0.25 -12.07 9.61
N ASP A 216 0.03 -12.71 8.44
CA ASP A 216 1.05 -12.90 7.41
C ASP A 216 1.24 -11.65 6.53
N ALA A 217 0.22 -10.79 6.42
CA ALA A 217 0.26 -9.59 5.60
C ALA A 217 1.03 -8.45 6.24
N PHE A 218 1.08 -8.41 7.57
CA PHE A 218 1.83 -7.44 8.35
C PHE A 218 3.14 -8.07 8.83
N ASP A 219 4.10 -8.21 7.93
CA ASP A 219 5.46 -8.61 8.29
C ASP A 219 6.06 -7.55 9.21
N GLY A 220 6.39 -7.92 10.42
CA GLY A 220 6.87 -7.19 11.61
C GLY A 220 7.43 -5.75 11.53
N SER A 221 7.60 -5.20 10.35
CA SER A 221 8.02 -3.81 10.08
C SER A 221 6.86 -2.89 9.65
N GLY A 222 5.66 -3.44 9.41
CA GLY A 222 4.49 -2.70 8.92
C GLY A 222 3.76 -1.89 9.98
N LEU A 223 2.71 -1.18 9.53
CA LEU A 223 1.91 -0.21 10.29
C LEU A 223 1.37 -0.75 11.62
N PHE A 224 1.14 -2.06 11.71
CA PHE A 224 0.54 -2.67 12.90
C PHE A 224 1.47 -3.66 13.61
N GLY A 225 2.70 -3.88 13.17
CA GLY A 225 3.59 -4.88 13.77
C GLY A 225 2.81 -6.17 14.10
N GLY A 226 3.25 -7.35 13.75
CA GLY A 226 2.48 -8.58 13.97
C GLY A 226 1.90 -8.71 15.39
N PRO A 227 0.91 -9.56 15.61
CA PRO A 227 0.27 -9.76 16.91
C PRO A 227 1.28 -10.01 18.04
N ASP A 228 2.41 -10.60 17.71
CA ASP A 228 3.53 -10.79 18.64
C ASP A 228 4.17 -9.47 19.06
N SER A 229 4.16 -8.41 18.24
CA SER A 229 4.72 -7.11 18.61
C SER A 229 3.81 -6.36 19.59
N ILE A 230 2.50 -6.50 19.46
CA ILE A 230 1.52 -5.93 20.41
C ILE A 230 1.55 -6.72 21.72
N LEU A 231 1.57 -8.05 21.64
CA LEU A 231 1.70 -8.92 22.80
C LEU A 231 3.04 -8.74 23.50
N ASN A 232 4.15 -8.63 22.74
CA ASN A 232 5.48 -8.38 23.29
C ASN A 232 5.60 -6.97 23.87
N SER A 233 4.97 -5.96 23.29
CA SER A 233 4.87 -4.63 23.89
C SER A 233 4.06 -4.66 25.18
N ALA A 234 2.88 -5.28 25.17
CA ALA A 234 2.05 -5.42 26.38
C ALA A 234 2.77 -6.23 27.46
N THR A 235 3.42 -7.34 27.11
CA THR A 235 4.17 -8.16 28.05
C THR A 235 5.45 -7.46 28.55
N SER A 236 6.11 -6.63 27.73
CA SER A 236 7.24 -5.83 28.18
C SER A 236 6.80 -4.72 29.13
N PHE A 237 5.68 -4.03 28.87
CA PHE A 237 5.10 -3.06 29.80
C PHE A 237 4.70 -3.70 31.14
N ILE A 238 4.07 -4.88 31.11
CA ILE A 238 3.70 -5.62 32.31
C ILE A 238 4.95 -6.09 33.08
N LYS A 239 5.95 -6.62 32.38
CA LYS A 239 7.21 -7.05 33.02
C LYS A 239 7.99 -5.89 33.61
N THR A 240 8.08 -4.75 32.91
CA THR A 240 8.78 -3.57 33.39
C THR A 240 8.04 -2.97 34.61
N GLY A 241 6.73 -2.80 34.52
CA GLY A 241 5.91 -2.31 35.62
C GLY A 241 5.93 -3.25 36.84
N ALA A 242 5.89 -4.57 36.64
CA ALA A 242 5.98 -5.54 37.72
C ALA A 242 7.38 -5.53 38.38
N ASN A 243 8.44 -5.40 37.58
CA ASN A 243 9.81 -5.32 38.13
C ASN A 243 10.07 -4.02 38.89
N ASP A 244 9.49 -2.90 38.44
CA ASP A 244 9.63 -1.63 39.14
C ASP A 244 8.82 -1.63 40.47
N LEU A 245 7.65 -2.26 40.46
CA LEU A 245 6.87 -2.46 41.71
C LEU A 245 7.59 -3.40 42.68
N LEU A 246 8.20 -4.47 42.21
CA LEU A 246 8.99 -5.37 43.03
C LEU A 246 10.24 -4.69 43.57
N ARG A 247 10.96 -3.90 42.78
CA ARG A 247 12.13 -3.14 43.23
C ARG A 247 11.73 -2.07 44.26
N SER A 248 10.61 -1.39 44.07
CA SER A 248 10.13 -0.44 45.06
C SER A 248 9.66 -1.11 46.35
N ALA A 249 9.13 -2.32 46.30
CA ALA A 249 8.72 -3.08 47.49
C ALA A 249 9.91 -3.70 48.26
N PHE A 250 11.02 -4.00 47.60
CA PHE A 250 12.23 -4.58 48.22
C PHE A 250 13.26 -3.54 48.66
N ASN A 251 13.09 -2.25 48.34
CA ASN A 251 13.98 -1.16 48.80
C ASN A 251 13.50 -0.47 50.09
N ILE A 252 12.62 -1.10 50.83
CA ILE A 252 12.24 -0.68 52.20
C ILE A 252 12.80 -1.75 53.15
N ALA A 253 14.09 -1.74 53.29
CA ALA A 253 14.78 -2.28 54.47
C ALA A 253 16.19 -1.68 54.50
#